data_433434d01a4b58efbf0ba0abc9e29f03
#
_entry.id   433434d01a4b58efbf0ba0abc9e29f03
#
_cell.length_a   1.000
_cell.length_b   1.000
_cell.length_c   1.000
_cell.angle_alpha   90.00
_cell.angle_beta   90.00
_cell.angle_gamma   90.00
#
_symmetry.space_group_name_H-M   'P 1'
#
loop_
_entity.id
_entity.type
_entity.pdbx_description
1 polymer ?
#
loop_
_entity_poly.entity_id
_entity_poly.type
_entity_poly.pdbx_seq_one_letter_code
_entity_poly.pdbx_strand_id
1 'polypeptide(L)'
;MKFQQGKQDLARRGLPEVDAATVDRFLNTTDEAGAIAVLLSAGDPARFPEAIDVAVVLPELIEAFKGRLRAAVIARGSESELGQRFGVRVQPTLILVAKGDTLGLIAKIQDWSIYVDRITKLIDRPRGTSAVVMTTIVPQHRQGAEL
;
A
#
# COMPACT_ATOMS: atom_id res chain seq x y z
N MET A 1 -18.85 18.08 7.38
CA MET A 1 -18.90 16.67 7.20
C MET A 1 -17.62 16.01 7.62
N LYS A 2 -17.78 15.12 8.56
CA LYS A 2 -16.61 14.44 9.11
C LYS A 2 -15.84 13.66 8.05
N PHE A 3 -16.57 13.05 7.15
CA PHE A 3 -15.95 12.26 6.12
C PHE A 3 -15.03 13.09 5.23
N GLN A 4 -15.53 14.21 4.76
CA GLN A 4 -14.71 15.08 3.92
C GLN A 4 -13.57 15.70 4.70
N GLN A 5 -13.80 15.99 5.94
CA GLN A 5 -12.76 16.56 6.76
C GLN A 5 -11.62 15.57 6.96
N GLY A 6 -11.96 14.29 7.14
CA GLY A 6 -10.93 13.27 7.23
C GLY A 6 -10.07 13.20 5.99
N LYS A 7 -10.71 13.29 4.81
CA LYS A 7 -9.95 13.27 3.56
C LYS A 7 -9.07 14.49 3.44
N GLN A 8 -9.56 15.64 3.82
CA GLN A 8 -8.75 16.83 3.79
C GLN A 8 -7.57 16.72 4.72
N ASP A 9 -7.75 16.07 5.87
CA ASP A 9 -6.64 15.86 6.77
C ASP A 9 -5.58 14.97 6.16
N LEU A 10 -5.98 13.92 5.43
CA LEU A 10 -5.04 13.08 4.74
C LEU A 10 -4.24 13.87 3.72
N ALA A 11 -4.92 14.71 2.95
CA ALA A 11 -4.25 15.54 1.96
C ALA A 11 -3.28 16.51 2.62
N ARG A 12 -3.66 17.07 3.77
CA ARG A 12 -2.80 18.03 4.45
C ARG A 12 -1.54 17.41 5.00
N ARG A 13 -1.49 16.08 5.10
CA ARG A 13 -0.27 15.39 5.50
C ARG A 13 0.66 15.13 4.34
N GLY A 14 0.39 15.74 3.20
CA GLY A 14 1.25 15.59 2.03
C GLY A 14 1.00 14.34 1.23
N LEU A 15 -0.17 13.74 1.41
CA LEU A 15 -0.51 12.53 0.66
C LEU A 15 -1.42 12.92 -0.51
N PRO A 16 -0.97 12.75 -1.74
CA PRO A 16 -1.84 13.00 -2.89
C PRO A 16 -2.92 11.94 -2.97
N GLU A 17 -4.00 12.28 -3.67
CA GLU A 17 -5.09 11.36 -3.88
C GLU A 17 -5.05 10.86 -5.31
N VAL A 18 -5.30 9.58 -5.51
CA VAL A 18 -5.38 8.99 -6.84
C VAL A 18 -6.71 8.27 -7.02
N ASP A 19 -7.17 8.19 -8.26
CA ASP A 19 -8.38 7.45 -8.58
C ASP A 19 -8.09 6.48 -9.74
N ALA A 20 -9.13 5.84 -10.25
CA ALA A 20 -8.96 4.87 -11.32
C ALA A 20 -8.34 5.48 -12.57
N ALA A 21 -8.57 6.78 -12.80
CA ALA A 21 -8.05 7.46 -13.99
C ALA A 21 -6.61 7.93 -13.82
N THR A 22 -6.16 8.15 -12.58
CA THR A 22 -4.85 8.78 -12.35
C THR A 22 -3.84 7.85 -11.69
N VAL A 23 -4.27 6.69 -11.23
CA VAL A 23 -3.37 5.80 -10.49
C VAL A 23 -2.19 5.35 -11.33
N ASP A 24 -2.41 5.07 -12.61
CA ASP A 24 -1.31 4.57 -13.45
C ASP A 24 -0.25 5.65 -13.68
N ARG A 25 -0.67 6.90 -13.80
CA ARG A 25 0.32 7.99 -13.90
C ARG A 25 1.15 8.07 -12.63
N PHE A 26 0.49 7.96 -11.49
CA PHE A 26 1.22 7.99 -10.22
C PHE A 26 2.21 6.83 -10.13
N LEU A 27 1.78 5.63 -10.52
CA LEU A 27 2.65 4.46 -10.47
C LEU A 27 3.83 4.61 -11.42
N ASN A 28 3.60 5.11 -12.62
CA ASN A 28 4.67 5.29 -13.60
C ASN A 28 5.68 6.35 -13.15
N THR A 29 5.18 7.45 -12.62
CA THR A 29 6.05 8.51 -12.11
C THR A 29 6.89 7.99 -10.94
N THR A 30 6.29 7.18 -10.10
CA THR A 30 7.01 6.60 -8.97
C THR A 30 8.10 5.65 -9.44
N ASP A 31 7.80 4.82 -10.43
CA ASP A 31 8.80 3.92 -11.01
C ASP A 31 9.95 4.70 -11.62
N GLU A 32 9.66 5.78 -12.33
CA GLU A 32 10.69 6.62 -12.95
C GLU A 32 11.59 7.24 -11.89
N ALA A 33 11.06 7.52 -10.74
CA ALA A 33 11.84 8.08 -9.64
C ALA A 33 12.65 7.01 -8.91
N GLY A 34 12.51 5.75 -9.28
CA GLY A 34 13.23 4.67 -8.62
C GLY A 34 12.65 4.30 -7.27
N ALA A 35 11.40 4.65 -7.02
CA ALA A 35 10.75 4.40 -5.74
C ALA A 35 9.67 3.35 -5.87
N ILE A 36 9.12 2.96 -4.74
CA ILE A 36 8.02 2.01 -4.66
C ILE A 36 6.77 2.78 -4.22
N ALA A 37 5.66 2.53 -4.89
CA ALA A 37 4.41 3.19 -4.55
C ALA A 37 3.73 2.50 -3.38
N VAL A 38 3.21 3.30 -2.47
CA VAL A 38 2.39 2.81 -1.36
C VAL A 38 1.04 3.46 -1.49
N LEU A 39 0.02 2.67 -1.77
CA LEU A 39 -1.34 3.18 -1.92
C LEU A 39 -2.14 2.82 -0.67
N LEU A 40 -2.84 3.79 -0.13
CA LEU A 40 -3.71 3.55 1.03
C LEU A 40 -5.15 3.41 0.55
N SER A 41 -5.72 2.24 0.77
CA SER A 41 -7.16 2.01 0.61
C SER A 41 -7.77 2.15 1.99
N ALA A 42 -8.30 3.34 2.29
CA ALA A 42 -8.66 3.69 3.65
C ALA A 42 -10.05 3.21 4.07
N GLY A 43 -10.99 3.23 3.16
CA GLY A 43 -12.37 2.94 3.47
C GLY A 43 -13.08 4.12 4.12
N ASP A 44 -14.32 3.90 4.50
CA ASP A 44 -15.14 4.90 5.16
C ASP A 44 -14.66 5.10 6.59
N PRO A 45 -14.22 6.30 6.97
CA PRO A 45 -13.70 6.50 8.35
C PRO A 45 -14.72 6.22 9.42
N ALA A 46 -16.01 6.31 9.11
CA ALA A 46 -17.06 5.99 10.10
C ALA A 46 -17.14 4.50 10.36
N ARG A 47 -16.77 3.68 9.37
CA ARG A 47 -16.78 2.22 9.51
C ARG A 47 -15.41 1.66 9.85
N PHE A 48 -14.36 2.38 9.47
CA PHE A 48 -12.98 1.91 9.65
C PHE A 48 -12.17 3.03 10.30
N PRO A 49 -12.42 3.33 11.57
CA PRO A 49 -11.77 4.46 12.21
C PRO A 49 -10.24 4.33 12.27
N GLU A 50 -9.73 3.11 12.26
CA GLU A 50 -8.28 2.94 12.26
C GLU A 50 -7.61 3.43 10.98
N ALA A 51 -8.39 3.76 9.94
CA ALA A 51 -7.82 4.35 8.74
C ALA A 51 -7.12 5.67 9.03
N ILE A 52 -7.64 6.43 9.99
CA ILE A 52 -6.98 7.67 10.39
C ILE A 52 -5.62 7.38 11.00
N ASP A 53 -5.53 6.33 11.80
CA ASP A 53 -4.26 5.97 12.43
C ASP A 53 -3.24 5.54 11.38
N VAL A 54 -3.66 4.79 10.37
CA VAL A 54 -2.75 4.40 9.29
C VAL A 54 -2.27 5.64 8.54
N ALA A 55 -3.17 6.59 8.30
CA ALA A 55 -2.81 7.82 7.61
C ALA A 55 -1.81 8.66 8.40
N VAL A 56 -1.88 8.62 9.72
CA VAL A 56 -0.91 9.32 10.56
C VAL A 56 0.46 8.66 10.49
N VAL A 57 0.48 7.34 10.46
CA VAL A 57 1.73 6.59 10.43
C VAL A 57 2.42 6.66 9.07
N LEU A 58 1.63 6.74 8.01
CA LEU A 58 2.18 6.63 6.66
C LEU A 58 3.24 7.66 6.32
N PRO A 59 3.07 8.95 6.60
CA PRO A 59 4.15 9.92 6.33
C PRO A 59 5.42 9.59 7.09
N GLU A 60 5.31 9.04 8.29
CA GLU A 60 6.49 8.67 9.05
C GLU A 60 7.20 7.46 8.44
N LEU A 61 6.44 6.53 7.88
CA LEU A 61 7.03 5.42 7.15
C LEU A 61 7.78 5.92 5.92
N ILE A 62 7.18 6.85 5.18
CA ILE A 62 7.84 7.43 4.01
C ILE A 62 9.17 8.05 4.41
N GLU A 63 9.15 8.80 5.50
CA GLU A 63 10.36 9.45 6.00
C GLU A 63 11.42 8.42 6.41
N ALA A 64 10.99 7.35 7.06
CA ALA A 64 11.93 6.32 7.53
C ALA A 64 12.63 5.62 6.38
N PHE A 65 11.99 5.51 5.23
CA PHE A 65 12.58 4.83 4.08
C PHE A 65 13.25 5.78 3.08
N LYS A 66 13.30 7.07 3.40
CA LYS A 66 14.17 8.07 2.75
C LYS A 66 14.19 8.00 1.24
N GLY A 67 13.09 8.36 0.63
CA GLY A 67 13.02 8.46 -0.81
C GLY A 67 12.77 7.15 -1.54
N ARG A 68 12.73 6.05 -0.83
CA ARG A 68 12.46 4.76 -1.48
C ARG A 68 10.97 4.50 -1.65
N LEU A 69 10.12 5.26 -0.97
CA LEU A 69 8.67 5.09 -1.03
C LEU A 69 8.00 6.41 -1.42
N ARG A 70 6.93 6.30 -2.20
CA ARG A 70 6.04 7.42 -2.47
C ARG A 70 4.62 6.95 -2.25
N ALA A 71 3.84 7.75 -1.53
CA ALA A 71 2.51 7.32 -1.09
C ALA A 71 1.41 8.15 -1.70
N ALA A 72 0.25 7.54 -1.86
CA ALA A 72 -0.98 8.22 -2.27
C ALA A 72 -2.16 7.54 -1.61
N VAL A 73 -3.24 8.27 -1.47
CA VAL A 73 -4.49 7.74 -0.93
C VAL A 73 -5.44 7.49 -2.10
N ILE A 74 -6.09 6.34 -2.11
CA ILE A 74 -7.08 6.02 -3.13
C ILE A 74 -8.37 6.77 -2.83
N ALA A 75 -8.90 7.47 -3.83
CA ALA A 75 -10.16 8.19 -3.70
C ALA A 75 -11.29 7.21 -3.37
N ARG A 76 -12.22 7.66 -2.52
CA ARG A 76 -13.32 6.80 -2.07
C ARG A 76 -14.09 6.18 -3.22
N GLY A 77 -14.35 6.96 -4.26
CA GLY A 77 -15.10 6.45 -5.41
C GLY A 77 -14.39 5.40 -6.23
N SER A 78 -13.09 5.26 -6.05
CA SER A 78 -12.29 4.29 -6.79
C SER A 78 -11.86 3.11 -5.93
N GLU A 79 -12.26 3.05 -4.68
CA GLU A 79 -11.78 1.99 -3.78
C GLU A 79 -12.23 0.61 -4.23
N SER A 80 -13.46 0.50 -4.73
CA SER A 80 -13.96 -0.80 -5.16
C SER A 80 -13.19 -1.29 -6.39
N GLU A 81 -13.06 -0.45 -7.39
CA GLU A 81 -12.38 -0.83 -8.62
C GLU A 81 -10.91 -1.12 -8.39
N LEU A 82 -10.22 -0.24 -7.69
CA LEU A 82 -8.80 -0.43 -7.45
C LEU A 82 -8.56 -1.53 -6.42
N GLY A 83 -9.49 -1.72 -5.49
CA GLY A 83 -9.41 -2.83 -4.56
C GLY A 83 -9.42 -4.17 -5.27
N GLN A 84 -10.27 -4.32 -6.26
CA GLN A 84 -10.28 -5.56 -7.05
C GLN A 84 -8.98 -5.72 -7.82
N ARG A 85 -8.51 -4.63 -8.41
CA ARG A 85 -7.29 -4.69 -9.21
C ARG A 85 -6.08 -5.12 -8.39
N PHE A 86 -5.96 -4.62 -7.17
CA PHE A 86 -4.79 -4.87 -6.34
C PHE A 86 -4.99 -5.97 -5.30
N GLY A 87 -6.18 -6.53 -5.22
CA GLY A 87 -6.42 -7.65 -4.32
C GLY A 87 -6.76 -7.27 -2.89
N VAL A 88 -7.29 -6.07 -2.68
CA VAL A 88 -7.65 -5.61 -1.34
C VAL A 88 -8.92 -6.33 -0.89
N ARG A 89 -8.88 -6.90 0.31
CA ARG A 89 -10.04 -7.59 0.87
C ARG A 89 -10.59 -6.94 2.12
N VAL A 90 -9.78 -6.17 2.80
CA VAL A 90 -10.20 -5.48 4.02
C VAL A 90 -9.68 -4.06 3.98
N GLN A 91 -10.19 -3.22 4.86
CA GLN A 91 -9.75 -1.83 4.95
C GLN A 91 -9.53 -1.48 6.39
N PRO A 92 -8.56 -0.63 6.68
CA PRO A 92 -7.62 -0.02 5.73
C PRO A 92 -6.51 -1.00 5.34
N THR A 93 -5.94 -0.81 4.16
CA THR A 93 -4.84 -1.65 3.67
C THR A 93 -3.83 -0.77 2.94
N LEU A 94 -2.55 -1.02 3.17
CA LEU A 94 -1.47 -0.43 2.37
C LEU A 94 -1.11 -1.40 1.26
N ILE A 95 -1.02 -0.89 0.04
CA ILE A 95 -0.70 -1.67 -1.15
C ILE A 95 0.65 -1.20 -1.66
N LEU A 96 1.63 -2.09 -1.73
CA LEU A 96 2.94 -1.75 -2.28
C LEU A 96 3.04 -2.23 -3.71
N VAL A 97 3.37 -1.32 -4.63
CA VAL A 97 3.39 -1.59 -6.06
C VAL A 97 4.67 -1.07 -6.67
N ALA A 98 5.29 -1.84 -7.53
CA ALA A 98 6.46 -1.39 -8.28
C ALA A 98 6.49 -2.12 -9.62
N LYS A 99 6.76 -1.36 -10.68
CA LYS A 99 7.00 -1.89 -12.03
C LYS A 99 5.87 -2.82 -12.48
N GLY A 100 4.66 -2.38 -12.20
CA GLY A 100 3.48 -3.12 -12.63
C GLY A 100 3.06 -4.26 -11.73
N ASP A 101 3.84 -4.57 -10.71
CA ASP A 101 3.55 -5.70 -9.83
C ASP A 101 3.11 -5.23 -8.44
N THR A 102 2.11 -5.88 -7.90
CA THR A 102 1.76 -5.71 -6.50
C THR A 102 2.74 -6.51 -5.68
N LEU A 103 3.57 -5.82 -4.92
CA LEU A 103 4.59 -6.48 -4.10
C LEU A 103 3.99 -7.11 -2.86
N GLY A 104 2.99 -6.47 -2.28
CA GLY A 104 2.36 -7.00 -1.10
C GLY A 104 1.30 -6.07 -0.55
N LEU A 105 0.53 -6.58 0.39
CA LEU A 105 -0.53 -5.85 1.06
C LEU A 105 -0.28 -5.93 2.56
N ILE A 106 -0.48 -4.81 3.25
CA ILE A 106 -0.39 -4.79 4.71
C ILE A 106 -1.73 -4.30 5.23
N ALA A 107 -2.50 -5.21 5.80
CA ALA A 107 -3.87 -4.93 6.23
C ALA A 107 -3.90 -4.35 7.63
N LYS A 108 -4.83 -3.45 7.84
CA LYS A 108 -5.17 -2.91 9.15
C LYS A 108 -4.04 -2.08 9.75
N ILE A 109 -4.29 -1.54 10.93
CA ILE A 109 -3.23 -0.84 11.66
C ILE A 109 -2.30 -1.89 12.28
N GLN A 110 -1.01 -1.65 12.17
CA GLN A 110 0.00 -2.56 12.70
C GLN A 110 0.96 -1.78 13.58
N ASP A 111 1.69 -2.49 14.42
CA ASP A 111 2.78 -1.88 15.16
C ASP A 111 3.85 -1.38 14.20
N TRP A 112 4.53 -0.31 14.60
CA TRP A 112 5.57 0.29 13.78
C TRP A 112 6.60 -0.74 13.30
N SER A 113 7.05 -1.61 14.22
CA SER A 113 8.06 -2.59 13.88
C SER A 113 7.58 -3.58 12.81
N ILE A 114 6.29 -3.89 12.81
CA ILE A 114 5.73 -4.80 11.82
C ILE A 114 5.70 -4.11 10.45
N TYR A 115 5.28 -2.84 10.41
CA TYR A 115 5.31 -2.10 9.15
C TYR A 115 6.73 -2.05 8.58
N VAL A 116 7.69 -1.67 9.41
CA VAL A 116 9.08 -1.54 8.95
C VAL A 116 9.61 -2.88 8.47
N ASP A 117 9.37 -3.94 9.21
CA ASP A 117 9.85 -5.27 8.82
C ASP A 117 9.24 -5.73 7.51
N ARG A 118 7.94 -5.59 7.36
CA ARG A 118 7.28 -6.07 6.15
C ARG A 118 7.66 -5.25 4.94
N ILE A 119 7.73 -3.93 5.09
CA ILE A 119 8.12 -3.08 3.97
C ILE A 119 9.55 -3.38 3.56
N THR A 120 10.45 -3.54 4.52
CA THR A 120 11.84 -3.87 4.23
C THR A 120 11.93 -5.16 3.43
N LYS A 121 11.20 -6.17 3.83
CA LYS A 121 11.24 -7.45 3.12
C LYS A 121 10.69 -7.33 1.71
N LEU A 122 9.64 -6.54 1.53
CA LEU A 122 9.07 -6.35 0.21
C LEU A 122 10.01 -5.57 -0.71
N ILE A 123 10.69 -4.57 -0.17
CA ILE A 123 11.64 -3.78 -0.95
C ILE A 123 12.83 -4.62 -1.37
N ASP A 124 13.33 -5.45 -0.48
CA ASP A 124 14.55 -6.21 -0.72
C ASP A 124 14.32 -7.45 -1.57
N ARG A 125 13.07 -7.79 -1.85
CA ARG A 125 12.77 -8.97 -2.64
C ARG A 125 13.29 -8.82 -4.06
N PRO A 126 13.98 -9.82 -4.61
CA PRO A 126 14.44 -9.74 -6.00
C PRO A 126 13.26 -9.66 -6.94
N ARG A 127 13.32 -8.72 -7.87
CA ARG A 127 12.24 -8.50 -8.81
C ARG A 127 12.50 -9.22 -10.10
N GLY A 128 11.40 -9.57 -10.76
CA GLY A 128 11.51 -10.20 -12.05
C GLY A 128 11.72 -11.69 -11.99
N THR A 129 12.03 -12.21 -10.84
CA THR A 129 12.21 -13.64 -10.70
C THR A 129 11.28 -14.24 -9.69
N SER A 130 11.20 -13.65 -8.55
CA SER A 130 10.54 -14.28 -7.44
C SER A 130 9.05 -14.30 -7.56
N ALA A 131 8.47 -13.36 -8.26
CA ALA A 131 7.02 -13.26 -8.26
C ALA A 131 6.39 -14.53 -8.78
N VAL A 132 7.01 -15.14 -9.75
CA VAL A 132 6.48 -16.35 -10.32
C VAL A 132 6.64 -17.53 -9.40
N VAL A 133 7.76 -17.62 -8.77
CA VAL A 133 8.06 -18.76 -7.94
C VAL A 133 7.30 -18.73 -6.64
N MET A 134 7.18 -17.56 -6.08
CA MET A 134 6.62 -17.44 -4.75
C MET A 134 5.16 -17.78 -4.67
N THR A 135 4.47 -17.64 -5.74
CA THR A 135 3.07 -17.84 -5.64
C THR A 135 2.71 -19.25 -5.40
N THR A 136 3.58 -20.14 -5.61
CA THR A 136 3.21 -21.46 -5.44
C THR A 136 3.44 -21.98 -4.13
N ILE A 137 3.87 -21.72 -3.56
CA ILE A 137 4.25 -22.42 -2.48
C ILE A 137 3.57 -22.32 -1.28
N VAL A 138 3.46 -22.53 -1.82
CA VAL A 138 3.40 -22.59 -1.02
C VAL A 138 3.30 -22.89 -0.10
N PRO A 139 3.46 -23.28 -0.11
CA PRO A 139 3.57 -23.54 0.69
C PRO A 139 3.87 -23.67 1.71
N GLN A 140 4.08 -23.68 1.45
CA GLN A 140 4.50 -23.80 2.09
C GLN A 140 4.78 -23.99 2.94
N HIS A 141 4.91 -24.25 2.61
CA HIS A 141 5.28 -24.43 3.19
C HIS A 141 5.51 -24.77 3.67
N ARG A 142 5.56 -25.14 3.54
CA ARG A 142 5.91 -25.54 3.80
C ARG A 142 6.28 -25.79 4.30
N GLN A 143 6.31 -25.96 3.86
CA GLN A 143 6.71 -26.23 4.03
C GLN A 143 7.06 -26.51 4.16
N GLY A 144 7.09 -26.86 3.81
CA GLY A 144 7.36 -27.24 3.52
C GLY A 144 7.59 -27.38 3.18
N ALA A 145 7.62 -27.67 3.04
CA ALA A 145 7.76 -27.81 2.59
C ALA A 145 7.95 -27.82 2.20
N GLU A 146 8.02 -27.76 2.01
CA GLU A 146 8.13 -27.71 1.65
C GLU A 146 8.36 -27.85 1.42
N LEU A 147 8.47 -28.06 1.24
CA LEU A 147 8.67 -28.21 0.92
C LEU A 147 8.85 -28.43 1.09
#